data_d1a1dc7c6e7c55cfc9f5ae7d8bd4cbc8
#
_entry.id   d1a1dc7c6e7c55cfc9f5ae7d8bd4cbc8
#
_cell.length_a   1.000
_cell.length_b   1.000
_cell.length_c   1.000
_cell.angle_alpha   90.00
_cell.angle_beta   90.00
_cell.angle_gamma   90.00
#
_symmetry.space_group_name_H-M   'P 1'
#
loop_
_entity.id
_entity.type
_entity.pdbx_description
1 polymer ?
#
loop_
_entity_poly.entity_id
_entity_poly.type
_entity_poly.pdbx_seq_one_letter_code
_entity_poly.pdbx_strand_id
1 'polypeptide(L)'
;MNENVNKGLEEVGKLIVSKLKVVAKEDGFYATGELEKSFRYELAANELAIYSSKYARALSDGVTKDGSYNKVGKEFQNSILKWAKQKGMRPVNRNSKGQFKKIKDYHWNSMAIALAKGIRHNGISKRFGYKGSGFFDEMQEQLKDQIRSILSESYKKDLTIQIRKDI
;
A
#
# COMPACT_ATOMS: atom_id res chain seq x y z
N MET A 1 18.25 11.08 26.56
CA MET A 1 17.71 10.65 25.25
C MET A 1 18.86 9.99 24.51
N ASN A 2 18.73 8.74 24.16
CA ASN A 2 19.85 7.97 23.61
C ASN A 2 20.04 8.36 22.13
N GLU A 3 21.04 9.20 21.86
CA GLU A 3 21.28 9.76 20.52
C GLU A 3 21.59 8.69 19.49
N ASN A 4 22.34 7.66 19.87
CA ASN A 4 22.68 6.57 18.97
C ASN A 4 21.46 5.68 18.63
N VAL A 5 20.56 5.46 19.59
CA VAL A 5 19.30 4.74 19.34
C VAL A 5 18.43 5.50 18.36
N ASN A 6 18.29 6.82 18.49
CA ASN A 6 17.52 7.62 17.52
C ASN A 6 18.16 7.62 16.13
N LYS A 7 19.50 7.66 16.03
CA LYS A 7 20.20 7.49 14.73
C LYS A 7 19.94 6.12 14.13
N GLY A 8 19.95 5.06 14.95
CA GLY A 8 19.61 3.70 14.48
C GLY A 8 18.18 3.60 14.00
N LEU A 9 17.21 4.18 14.72
CA LEU A 9 15.82 4.23 14.28
C LEU A 9 15.63 5.01 12.97
N GLU A 10 16.37 6.11 12.78
CA GLU A 10 16.35 6.87 11.54
C GLU A 10 16.89 6.04 10.36
N GLU A 11 17.98 5.32 10.56
CA GLU A 11 18.55 4.41 9.57
C GLU A 11 17.57 3.30 9.19
N VAL A 12 16.92 2.69 10.18
CA VAL A 12 15.84 1.69 9.97
C VAL A 12 14.68 2.30 9.19
N GLY A 13 14.25 3.52 9.52
CA GLY A 13 13.18 4.21 8.81
C GLY A 13 13.50 4.44 7.32
N LYS A 14 14.71 4.91 7.03
CA LYS A 14 15.20 5.06 5.65
C LYS A 14 15.25 3.74 4.90
N LEU A 15 15.75 2.68 5.56
CA LEU A 15 15.83 1.34 4.98
C LEU A 15 14.45 0.79 4.61
N ILE A 16 13.50 0.83 5.53
CA ILE A 16 12.13 0.34 5.30
C ILE A 16 11.45 1.12 4.17
N VAL A 17 11.49 2.46 4.21
CA VAL A 17 10.85 3.29 3.18
C VAL A 17 11.49 3.06 1.81
N SER A 18 12.81 2.93 1.74
CA SER A 18 13.55 2.60 0.52
C SER A 18 13.09 1.25 -0.06
N LYS A 19 13.03 0.21 0.77
CA LYS A 19 12.61 -1.13 0.34
C LYS A 19 11.16 -1.15 -0.12
N LEU A 20 10.24 -0.49 0.59
CA LEU A 20 8.84 -0.36 0.19
C LEU A 20 8.67 0.29 -1.19
N LYS A 21 9.48 1.32 -1.49
CA LYS A 21 9.48 1.96 -2.81
C LYS A 21 9.95 1.03 -3.92
N VAL A 22 10.97 0.22 -3.65
CA VAL A 22 11.49 -0.77 -4.61
C VAL A 22 10.43 -1.82 -4.89
N VAL A 23 9.88 -2.45 -3.85
CA VAL A 23 8.85 -3.49 -3.99
C VAL A 23 7.60 -2.97 -4.69
N ALA A 24 7.16 -1.75 -4.38
CA ALA A 24 6.02 -1.15 -5.08
C ALA A 24 6.24 -0.99 -6.60
N LYS A 25 7.49 -0.82 -7.04
CA LYS A 25 7.85 -0.79 -8.47
C LYS A 25 7.89 -2.19 -9.08
N GLU A 26 8.54 -3.13 -8.41
CA GLU A 26 8.71 -4.52 -8.86
C GLU A 26 7.36 -5.23 -9.02
N ASP A 27 6.45 -5.05 -8.08
CA ASP A 27 5.09 -5.60 -8.11
C ASP A 27 4.14 -4.88 -9.11
N GLY A 28 4.62 -3.88 -9.81
CA GLY A 28 3.81 -3.15 -10.80
C GLY A 28 2.74 -2.24 -10.21
N PHE A 29 2.85 -1.87 -8.94
CA PHE A 29 1.91 -0.94 -8.27
C PHE A 29 2.17 0.54 -8.65
N TYR A 30 2.95 0.79 -9.65
CA TYR A 30 3.45 2.10 -10.07
C TYR A 30 2.49 2.88 -10.99
N ALA A 31 1.19 2.61 -11.00
CA ALA A 31 0.28 3.23 -11.96
C ALA A 31 0.29 4.78 -11.94
N THR A 32 0.50 5.41 -10.79
CA THR A 32 0.52 6.89 -10.62
C THR A 32 1.72 7.42 -9.86
N GLY A 33 2.55 6.55 -9.27
CA GLY A 33 3.59 6.92 -8.32
C GLY A 33 3.08 7.45 -6.97
N GLU A 34 1.77 7.53 -6.77
CA GLU A 34 1.17 8.02 -5.51
C GLU A 34 1.49 7.09 -4.33
N LEU A 35 1.54 5.77 -4.58
CA LEU A 35 1.90 4.80 -3.55
C LEU A 35 3.33 5.02 -3.07
N GLU A 36 4.28 5.11 -4.00
CA GLU A 36 5.69 5.33 -3.70
C GLU A 36 5.90 6.62 -2.90
N LYS A 37 5.24 7.71 -3.31
CA LYS A 37 5.30 9.01 -2.63
C LYS A 37 4.66 8.99 -1.25
N SER A 38 3.74 8.07 -0.98
CA SER A 38 3.04 7.97 0.30
C SER A 38 3.86 7.31 1.40
N PHE A 39 4.91 6.54 1.05
CA PHE A 39 5.77 5.92 2.05
C PHE A 39 6.68 6.95 2.69
N ARG A 40 6.47 7.15 3.98
CA ARG A 40 7.30 8.03 4.82
C ARG A 40 7.44 7.43 6.20
N TYR A 41 8.43 7.91 6.94
CA TYR A 41 8.60 7.60 8.35
C TYR A 41 8.60 8.86 9.18
N GLU A 42 8.23 8.72 10.44
CA GLU A 42 8.32 9.76 11.46
C GLU A 42 8.99 9.18 12.69
N LEU A 43 9.87 9.97 13.30
CA LEU A 43 10.55 9.64 14.55
C LEU A 43 9.93 10.45 15.67
N ALA A 44 9.50 9.78 16.72
CA ALA A 44 9.23 10.36 18.03
C ALA A 44 10.26 9.83 19.03
N ALA A 45 10.20 10.25 20.27
CA ALA A 45 11.15 9.80 21.29
C ALA A 45 11.12 8.27 21.43
N ASN A 46 12.16 7.60 20.88
CA ASN A 46 12.34 6.14 20.88
C ASN A 46 11.26 5.35 20.10
N GLU A 47 10.54 6.01 19.21
CA GLU A 47 9.52 5.38 18.39
C GLU A 47 9.74 5.72 16.92
N LEU A 48 9.61 4.72 16.04
CA LEU A 48 9.62 4.83 14.61
C LEU A 48 8.25 4.45 14.06
N ALA A 49 7.55 5.39 13.44
CA ALA A 49 6.28 5.14 12.77
C ALA A 49 6.48 5.16 11.25
N ILE A 50 5.96 4.15 10.57
CA ILE A 50 5.97 4.06 9.10
C ILE A 50 4.55 4.34 8.59
N TYR A 51 4.43 5.28 7.67
CA TYR A 51 3.17 5.69 7.06
C TYR A 51 3.10 5.30 5.60
N SER A 52 1.89 5.00 5.16
CA SER A 52 1.57 4.73 3.76
C SER A 52 0.17 5.23 3.42
N SER A 53 -0.19 5.23 2.13
CA SER A 53 -1.57 5.48 1.71
C SER A 53 -2.51 4.39 2.22
N LYS A 54 -3.77 4.75 2.46
CA LYS A 54 -4.80 3.81 2.96
C LYS A 54 -4.98 2.59 2.05
N TYR A 55 -4.75 2.72 0.75
CA TYR A 55 -4.89 1.59 -0.17
C TYR A 55 -3.67 0.66 -0.22
N ALA A 56 -2.52 1.05 0.34
CA ALA A 56 -1.33 0.19 0.42
C ALA A 56 -1.64 -1.13 1.13
N ARG A 57 -2.40 -1.06 2.23
CA ARG A 57 -2.84 -2.25 2.96
C ARG A 57 -3.74 -3.15 2.11
N ALA A 58 -4.66 -2.54 1.34
CA ALA A 58 -5.52 -3.30 0.43
C ALA A 58 -4.73 -3.97 -0.72
N LEU A 59 -3.60 -3.40 -1.13
CA LEU A 59 -2.69 -4.04 -2.09
C LEU A 59 -1.92 -5.20 -1.45
N SER A 60 -1.43 -5.04 -0.21
CA SER A 60 -0.72 -6.11 0.49
C SER A 60 -1.64 -7.28 0.87
N ASP A 61 -2.72 -6.98 1.58
CA ASP A 61 -3.58 -8.01 2.20
C ASP A 61 -4.71 -8.47 1.29
N GLY A 62 -4.90 -7.78 0.16
CA GLY A 62 -6.08 -7.91 -0.67
C GLY A 62 -7.30 -7.16 -0.09
N VAL A 63 -8.37 -7.10 -0.87
CA VAL A 63 -9.64 -6.52 -0.43
C VAL A 63 -10.62 -7.64 -0.12
N THR A 64 -10.95 -7.78 1.15
CA THR A 64 -11.99 -8.70 1.59
C THR A 64 -13.37 -8.17 1.19
N LYS A 65 -14.28 -9.11 0.86
CA LYS A 65 -15.69 -8.78 0.61
C LYS A 65 -16.34 -8.31 1.92
N ASP A 66 -17.10 -7.23 1.87
CA ASP A 66 -18.01 -6.86 2.96
C ASP A 66 -19.44 -7.39 2.76
N GLY A 67 -19.70 -8.04 1.62
CA GLY A 67 -21.01 -8.59 1.29
C GLY A 67 -22.08 -7.56 0.94
N SER A 68 -21.77 -6.29 1.00
CA SER A 68 -22.70 -5.18 0.91
C SER A 68 -22.76 -4.56 -0.49
N TYR A 69 -23.97 -4.36 -1.02
CA TYR A 69 -24.24 -3.51 -2.19
C TYR A 69 -24.59 -2.06 -1.83
N ASN A 70 -24.34 -1.65 -0.59
CA ASN A 70 -24.65 -0.31 -0.12
C ASN A 70 -23.99 0.76 -0.97
N LYS A 71 -24.44 2.02 -0.81
CA LYS A 71 -23.91 3.16 -1.57
C LYS A 71 -22.40 3.23 -1.44
N VAL A 72 -21.72 3.08 -2.56
CA VAL A 72 -20.28 3.28 -2.65
C VAL A 72 -20.00 4.77 -2.61
N GLY A 73 -19.10 5.22 -1.73
CA GLY A 73 -18.74 6.63 -1.60
C GLY A 73 -18.20 7.22 -2.91
N LYS A 74 -18.46 8.51 -3.16
CA LYS A 74 -18.01 9.20 -4.38
C LYS A 74 -16.49 9.16 -4.56
N GLU A 75 -15.72 9.26 -3.48
CA GLU A 75 -14.25 9.20 -3.52
C GLU A 75 -13.77 7.86 -4.07
N PHE A 76 -14.32 6.75 -3.59
CA PHE A 76 -13.96 5.42 -4.08
C PHE A 76 -14.38 5.23 -5.56
N GLN A 77 -15.56 5.74 -5.95
CA GLN A 77 -15.98 5.71 -7.37
C GLN A 77 -15.01 6.49 -8.26
N ASN A 78 -14.57 7.68 -7.83
CA ASN A 78 -13.60 8.51 -8.56
C ASN A 78 -12.24 7.83 -8.67
N SER A 79 -11.78 7.18 -7.61
CA SER A 79 -10.53 6.40 -7.62
C SER A 79 -10.60 5.23 -8.60
N ILE A 80 -11.71 4.49 -8.62
CA ILE A 80 -11.95 3.41 -9.60
C ILE A 80 -12.04 3.96 -11.01
N LEU A 81 -12.67 5.12 -11.22
CA LEU A 81 -12.74 5.76 -12.53
C LEU A 81 -11.34 6.14 -13.04
N LYS A 82 -10.55 6.78 -12.20
CA LYS A 82 -9.16 7.16 -12.52
C LYS A 82 -8.33 5.93 -12.89
N TRP A 83 -8.39 4.91 -12.04
CA TRP A 83 -7.71 3.63 -12.27
C TRP A 83 -8.13 2.95 -13.57
N ALA A 84 -9.43 2.87 -13.84
CA ALA A 84 -9.95 2.23 -15.05
C ALA A 84 -9.49 2.94 -16.35
N LYS A 85 -9.47 4.29 -16.33
CA LYS A 85 -8.93 5.09 -17.45
C LYS A 85 -7.44 4.84 -17.66
N GLN A 86 -6.64 4.79 -16.58
CA GLN A 86 -5.20 4.52 -16.65
C GLN A 86 -4.88 3.12 -17.19
N LYS A 87 -5.70 2.13 -16.84
CA LYS A 87 -5.58 0.75 -17.35
C LYS A 87 -6.16 0.59 -18.76
N GLY A 88 -6.59 1.66 -19.43
CA GLY A 88 -7.14 1.59 -20.76
C GLY A 88 -8.49 0.85 -20.86
N MET A 89 -9.16 0.61 -19.71
CA MET A 89 -10.47 -0.03 -19.71
C MET A 89 -11.48 0.86 -20.43
N ARG A 90 -12.35 0.24 -21.20
CA ARG A 90 -13.44 0.95 -21.88
C ARG A 90 -14.78 0.42 -21.41
N PRO A 91 -15.78 1.30 -21.14
CA PRO A 91 -17.13 0.86 -20.85
C PRO A 91 -17.68 0.04 -22.03
N VAL A 92 -18.32 -1.06 -21.73
CA VAL A 92 -19.00 -1.89 -22.73
C VAL A 92 -20.46 -2.05 -22.35
N ASN A 93 -21.36 -1.83 -23.30
CA ASN A 93 -22.77 -2.15 -23.14
C ASN A 93 -23.09 -3.43 -23.90
N ARG A 94 -23.97 -4.23 -23.31
CA ARG A 94 -24.56 -5.40 -23.97
C ARG A 94 -26.03 -5.15 -24.23
N ASN A 95 -26.54 -5.64 -25.34
CA ASN A 95 -27.98 -5.66 -25.59
C ASN A 95 -28.67 -6.75 -24.76
N SER A 96 -29.98 -6.85 -24.81
CA SER A 96 -30.76 -7.88 -24.11
C SER A 96 -30.37 -9.32 -24.48
N LYS A 97 -29.73 -9.51 -25.66
CA LYS A 97 -29.19 -10.80 -26.13
C LYS A 97 -27.72 -11.04 -25.70
N GLY A 98 -27.15 -10.19 -24.87
CA GLY A 98 -25.75 -10.32 -24.38
C GLY A 98 -24.67 -9.91 -25.39
N GLN A 99 -25.01 -9.42 -26.56
CA GLN A 99 -24.06 -9.00 -27.59
C GLN A 99 -23.55 -7.60 -27.34
N PHE A 100 -22.27 -7.33 -27.66
CA PHE A 100 -21.68 -6.01 -27.50
C PHE A 100 -22.32 -4.99 -28.47
N LYS A 101 -22.76 -3.86 -27.92
CA LYS A 101 -23.21 -2.70 -28.70
C LYS A 101 -22.05 -1.74 -28.92
N LYS A 102 -21.94 -1.17 -30.16
CA LYS A 102 -21.14 0.03 -30.38
C LYS A 102 -21.72 1.17 -29.54
N ILE A 103 -20.89 1.76 -28.67
CA ILE A 103 -21.27 2.84 -27.77
C ILE A 103 -20.86 4.15 -28.45
N LYS A 104 -21.81 5.05 -28.70
CA LYS A 104 -21.52 6.41 -29.16
C LYS A 104 -20.94 7.27 -28.00
N ASP A 105 -21.45 7.08 -26.78
CA ASP A 105 -20.99 7.80 -25.59
C ASP A 105 -20.59 6.82 -24.50
N TYR A 106 -19.39 7.00 -23.95
CA TYR A 106 -18.86 6.15 -22.89
C TYR A 106 -19.43 6.55 -21.53
N HIS A 107 -20.27 5.71 -20.95
CA HIS A 107 -20.78 5.90 -19.58
C HIS A 107 -19.75 5.49 -18.53
N TRP A 108 -18.68 6.25 -18.44
CA TRP A 108 -17.56 6.00 -17.51
C TRP A 108 -18.00 5.91 -16.05
N ASN A 109 -18.88 6.80 -15.63
CA ASN A 109 -19.37 6.80 -14.23
C ASN A 109 -20.17 5.55 -13.91
N SER A 110 -21.02 5.09 -14.84
CA SER A 110 -21.79 3.85 -14.65
C SER A 110 -20.88 2.64 -14.54
N MET A 111 -19.82 2.57 -15.35
CA MET A 111 -18.81 1.52 -15.25
C MET A 111 -18.07 1.59 -13.91
N ALA A 112 -17.63 2.77 -13.50
CA ALA A 112 -16.92 2.95 -12.23
C ALA A 112 -17.78 2.54 -11.04
N ILE A 113 -19.08 2.90 -11.04
CA ILE A 113 -20.04 2.49 -10.00
C ILE A 113 -20.21 0.96 -10.00
N ALA A 114 -20.38 0.34 -11.15
CA ALA A 114 -20.55 -1.10 -11.27
C ALA A 114 -19.31 -1.86 -10.77
N LEU A 115 -18.11 -1.39 -11.15
CA LEU A 115 -16.84 -1.94 -10.68
C LEU A 115 -16.68 -1.78 -9.17
N ALA A 116 -16.93 -0.58 -8.64
CA ALA A 116 -16.80 -0.29 -7.23
C ALA A 116 -17.77 -1.13 -6.37
N LYS A 117 -19.02 -1.28 -6.81
CA LYS A 117 -20.00 -2.18 -6.17
C LYS A 117 -19.55 -3.64 -6.23
N GLY A 118 -19.06 -4.09 -7.39
CA GLY A 118 -18.57 -5.45 -7.57
C GLY A 118 -17.38 -5.78 -6.67
N ILE A 119 -16.43 -4.83 -6.54
CA ILE A 119 -15.27 -4.95 -5.66
C ILE A 119 -15.72 -5.03 -4.20
N ARG A 120 -16.62 -4.16 -3.79
CA ARG A 120 -17.11 -4.15 -2.41
C ARG A 120 -17.88 -5.42 -2.05
N HIS A 121 -18.73 -5.89 -2.94
CA HIS A 121 -19.53 -7.10 -2.70
C HIS A 121 -18.72 -8.39 -2.73
N ASN A 122 -17.85 -8.54 -3.71
CA ASN A 122 -17.15 -9.80 -3.98
C ASN A 122 -15.68 -9.80 -3.52
N GLY A 123 -15.13 -8.64 -3.16
CA GLY A 123 -13.69 -8.45 -3.03
C GLY A 123 -13.00 -8.36 -4.41
N ILE A 124 -11.74 -7.97 -4.40
CA ILE A 124 -10.94 -7.90 -5.64
C ILE A 124 -10.58 -9.30 -6.13
N SER A 125 -10.33 -10.24 -5.22
CA SER A 125 -9.86 -11.58 -5.54
C SER A 125 -10.84 -12.36 -6.43
N LYS A 126 -12.14 -12.28 -6.17
CA LYS A 126 -13.15 -13.01 -6.94
C LYS A 126 -13.27 -12.54 -8.38
N ARG A 127 -13.11 -11.23 -8.62
CA ARG A 127 -13.30 -10.64 -9.95
C ARG A 127 -12.02 -10.60 -10.78
N PHE A 128 -10.86 -10.40 -10.13
CA PHE A 128 -9.57 -10.18 -10.78
C PHE A 128 -8.51 -11.21 -10.39
N GLY A 129 -8.84 -12.19 -9.55
CA GLY A 129 -7.90 -13.20 -9.05
C GLY A 129 -6.87 -12.67 -8.04
N TYR A 130 -6.96 -11.40 -7.66
CA TYR A 130 -5.97 -10.77 -6.79
C TYR A 130 -6.24 -11.08 -5.31
N LYS A 131 -5.33 -11.77 -4.67
CA LYS A 131 -5.41 -12.18 -3.26
C LYS A 131 -4.64 -11.27 -2.30
N GLY A 132 -3.99 -10.25 -2.80
CA GLY A 132 -2.96 -9.48 -2.12
C GLY A 132 -1.57 -9.95 -2.56
N SER A 133 -0.58 -9.07 -2.48
CA SER A 133 0.81 -9.42 -2.78
C SER A 133 1.58 -9.89 -1.55
N GLY A 134 1.10 -9.56 -0.34
CA GLY A 134 1.82 -9.85 0.90
C GLY A 134 3.09 -9.01 1.09
N PHE A 135 3.27 -7.95 0.32
CA PHE A 135 4.54 -7.23 0.26
C PHE A 135 4.99 -6.62 1.60
N PHE A 136 4.06 -6.29 2.49
CA PHE A 136 4.43 -5.82 3.83
C PHE A 136 5.07 -6.93 4.66
N ASP A 137 4.49 -8.13 4.64
CA ASP A 137 4.99 -9.27 5.40
C ASP A 137 6.32 -9.76 4.83
N GLU A 138 6.42 -9.84 3.50
CA GLU A 138 7.65 -10.21 2.81
C GLU A 138 8.78 -9.22 3.10
N MET A 139 8.52 -7.92 3.02
CA MET A 139 9.47 -6.87 3.35
C MET A 139 9.93 -6.98 4.81
N GLN A 140 8.98 -7.19 5.74
CA GLN A 140 9.30 -7.34 7.17
C GLN A 140 10.24 -8.51 7.41
N GLU A 141 9.99 -9.66 6.79
CA GLU A 141 10.83 -10.85 6.95
C GLU A 141 12.22 -10.65 6.34
N GLN A 142 12.30 -10.04 5.15
CA GLN A 142 13.58 -9.73 4.49
C GLN A 142 14.46 -8.75 5.28
N LEU A 143 13.87 -7.80 5.98
CA LEU A 143 14.62 -6.76 6.71
C LEU A 143 14.86 -7.08 8.19
N LYS A 144 14.25 -8.10 8.74
CA LYS A 144 14.24 -8.44 10.16
C LYS A 144 15.65 -8.50 10.78
N ASP A 145 16.56 -9.22 10.14
CA ASP A 145 17.92 -9.40 10.66
C ASP A 145 18.76 -8.13 10.50
N GLN A 146 18.56 -7.39 9.41
CA GLN A 146 19.24 -6.12 9.19
C GLN A 146 18.77 -5.05 10.20
N ILE A 147 17.48 -4.97 10.45
CA ILE A 147 16.90 -4.08 11.48
C ILE A 147 17.46 -4.42 12.86
N ARG A 148 17.50 -5.70 13.22
CA ARG A 148 18.07 -6.17 14.48
C ARG A 148 19.54 -5.79 14.64
N SER A 149 20.33 -5.94 13.58
CA SER A 149 21.74 -5.58 13.59
C SER A 149 21.94 -4.09 13.85
N ILE A 150 21.25 -3.22 13.09
CA ILE A 150 21.34 -1.76 13.23
C ILE A 150 20.97 -1.32 14.64
N LEU A 151 19.84 -1.81 15.16
CA LEU A 151 19.39 -1.44 16.50
C LEU A 151 20.33 -1.97 17.59
N SER A 152 20.79 -3.21 17.47
CA SER A 152 21.73 -3.81 18.42
C SER A 152 23.05 -3.01 18.51
N GLU A 153 23.61 -2.58 17.38
CA GLU A 153 24.80 -1.74 17.36
C GLU A 153 24.57 -0.36 17.99
N SER A 154 23.42 0.23 17.73
CA SER A 154 23.02 1.52 18.30
C SER A 154 22.90 1.45 19.82
N TYR A 155 22.25 0.42 20.35
CA TYR A 155 22.15 0.18 21.80
C TYR A 155 23.52 -0.10 22.45
N LYS A 156 24.40 -0.88 21.81
CA LYS A 156 25.74 -1.15 22.32
C LYS A 156 26.55 0.14 22.48
N LYS A 157 26.47 1.07 21.55
CA LYS A 157 27.17 2.37 21.61
C LYS A 157 26.68 3.20 22.81
N ASP A 158 25.39 3.24 23.06
CA ASP A 158 24.81 3.97 24.21
C ASP A 158 25.20 3.33 25.55
N LEU A 159 25.16 2.02 25.68
CA LEU A 159 25.60 1.29 26.86
C LEU A 159 27.10 1.52 27.16
N THR A 160 27.94 1.53 26.13
CA THR A 160 29.39 1.77 26.32
C THR A 160 29.68 3.19 26.84
N ILE A 161 28.91 4.20 26.41
CA ILE A 161 29.03 5.58 26.89
C ILE A 161 28.59 5.69 28.36
N GLN A 162 27.53 5.00 28.74
CA GLN A 162 27.06 5.00 30.15
C GLN A 162 28.08 4.37 31.11
N ILE A 163 28.63 3.20 30.78
CA ILE A 163 29.64 2.52 31.60
C ILE A 163 30.91 3.37 31.77
N ARG A 164 31.31 4.16 30.76
CA ARG A 164 32.49 5.04 30.86
C ARG A 164 32.26 6.30 31.68
N LYS A 165 31.04 6.70 31.94
CA LYS A 165 30.71 7.86 32.78
C LYS A 165 30.66 7.54 34.27
N ASP A 166 30.51 6.28 34.63
CA ASP A 166 30.35 5.81 36.01
C ASP A 166 31.67 5.28 36.61
N ILE A 167 32.82 5.38 35.87
CA ILE A 167 34.19 5.09 36.29
C ILE A 167 34.96 6.40 36.55
#